data_3da6d84ad8ae880dca93dd18baff89e0
#
_entry.id   3da6d84ad8ae880dca93dd18baff89e0
#
_cell.length_a   1.000
_cell.length_b   1.000
_cell.length_c   1.000
_cell.angle_alpha   90.00
_cell.angle_beta   90.00
_cell.angle_gamma   90.00
#
_symmetry.space_group_name_H-M   'P 1'
#
loop_
_entity.id
_entity.type
_entity.pdbx_description
1 polymer ?
#
loop_
_entity_poly.entity_id
_entity_poly.type
_entity_poly.pdbx_seq_one_letter_code
_entity_poly.pdbx_strand_id
1 'polypeptide(L)'
;MNLENKNSFFLNSALFFSTMGSTATTLGFITYIFNTTHSPFNTGAVTIATLLVGMLLGPFLGILVKEKGLMWSMVVPEIVSGFILLIFVFIDNLYLVYIIAFLIGFNNKILGIARLSFIPNITNDLVKFNALLRSINRFALISGSLLFSVIINYSLTMVFVIDAIILFQPTYFID
;
A
#
# COMPACT_ATOMS: atom_id res chain seq x y z
N MET A 1 -1.62 1.40 29.89
CA MET A 1 -0.88 1.63 28.63
C MET A 1 -1.09 3.10 28.30
N ASN A 2 -0.02 3.92 28.26
CA ASN A 2 -0.16 5.35 27.95
C ASN A 2 -0.74 5.53 26.55
N LEU A 3 -1.52 6.61 26.34
CA LEU A 3 -2.14 6.92 25.03
C LEU A 3 -1.12 6.91 23.88
N GLU A 4 0.09 7.40 24.12
CA GLU A 4 1.22 7.35 23.21
C GLU A 4 1.57 5.92 22.74
N ASN A 5 1.60 4.98 23.66
CA ASN A 5 1.88 3.56 23.35
C ASN A 5 0.75 2.90 22.58
N LYS A 6 -0.51 3.29 22.87
CA LYS A 6 -1.69 2.76 22.17
C LYS A 6 -1.71 3.23 20.73
N ASN A 7 -1.54 4.51 20.48
CA ASN A 7 -1.56 5.10 19.13
C ASN A 7 -0.39 4.59 18.27
N SER A 8 0.80 4.44 18.88
CA SER A 8 1.97 3.85 18.24
C SER A 8 1.72 2.40 17.84
N PHE A 9 1.10 1.59 18.71
CA PHE A 9 0.79 0.20 18.40
C PHE A 9 -0.20 0.06 17.24
N PHE A 10 -1.27 0.85 17.23
CA PHE A 10 -2.25 0.83 16.14
C PHE A 10 -1.66 1.26 14.80
N LEU A 11 -0.87 2.35 14.78
CA LEU A 11 -0.20 2.79 13.55
C LEU A 11 0.76 1.74 13.01
N ASN A 12 1.53 1.10 13.88
CA ASN A 12 2.49 0.07 13.50
C ASN A 12 1.80 -1.19 12.96
N SER A 13 0.69 -1.59 13.56
CA SER A 13 -0.11 -2.73 13.09
C SER A 13 -0.74 -2.43 11.73
N ALA A 14 -1.32 -1.24 11.57
CA ALA A 14 -1.87 -0.77 10.30
C ALA A 14 -0.81 -0.76 9.19
N LEU A 15 0.38 -0.21 9.49
CA LEU A 15 1.50 -0.20 8.55
C LEU A 15 1.90 -1.61 8.14
N PHE A 16 1.98 -2.54 9.11
CA PHE A 16 2.37 -3.92 8.84
C PHE A 16 1.40 -4.59 7.87
N PHE A 17 0.11 -4.62 8.18
CA PHE A 17 -0.89 -5.28 7.36
C PHE A 17 -1.06 -4.62 5.98
N SER A 18 -1.12 -3.30 5.92
CA SER A 18 -1.23 -2.56 4.66
C SER A 18 0.00 -2.76 3.77
N THR A 19 1.22 -2.77 4.33
CA THR A 19 2.44 -3.04 3.56
C THR A 19 2.50 -4.50 3.10
N MET A 20 2.10 -5.44 3.95
CA MET A 20 2.04 -6.85 3.63
C MET A 20 1.09 -7.11 2.45
N GLY A 21 -0.12 -6.56 2.50
CA GLY A 21 -1.11 -6.66 1.43
C GLY A 21 -0.63 -6.01 0.13
N SER A 22 -0.16 -4.76 0.18
CA SER A 22 0.33 -4.05 -1.01
C SER A 22 1.54 -4.72 -1.67
N THR A 23 2.37 -5.43 -0.89
CA THR A 23 3.48 -6.23 -1.44
C THR A 23 2.94 -7.43 -2.20
N ALA A 24 2.01 -8.17 -1.62
CA ALA A 24 1.37 -9.30 -2.28
C ALA A 24 0.66 -8.86 -3.57
N THR A 25 -0.07 -7.75 -3.55
CA THR A 25 -0.74 -7.16 -4.72
C THR A 25 0.25 -6.74 -5.81
N THR A 26 1.39 -6.15 -5.45
CA THR A 26 2.44 -5.77 -6.42
C THR A 26 2.99 -7.01 -7.14
N LEU A 27 3.27 -8.08 -6.39
CA LEU A 27 3.70 -9.36 -6.96
C LEU A 27 2.58 -9.98 -7.81
N GLY A 28 1.33 -9.81 -7.40
CA GLY A 28 0.16 -10.24 -8.16
C GLY A 28 0.06 -9.56 -9.52
N PHE A 29 0.23 -8.24 -9.61
CA PHE A 29 0.27 -7.51 -10.87
C PHE A 29 1.42 -7.96 -11.78
N ILE A 30 2.61 -8.12 -11.21
CA ILE A 30 3.79 -8.61 -11.92
C ILE A 30 3.51 -9.98 -12.55
N THR A 31 2.96 -10.90 -11.76
CA THR A 31 2.63 -12.25 -12.20
C THR A 31 1.51 -12.26 -13.24
N TYR A 32 0.45 -11.47 -13.05
CA TYR A 32 -0.65 -11.35 -14.00
C TYR A 32 -0.15 -10.90 -15.37
N ILE A 33 0.65 -9.83 -15.42
CA ILE A 33 1.17 -9.28 -16.67
C ILE A 33 2.14 -10.25 -17.33
N PHE A 34 3.01 -10.88 -16.55
CA PHE A 34 3.94 -11.87 -17.11
C PHE A 34 3.20 -13.06 -17.72
N ASN A 35 2.19 -13.60 -17.02
CA ASN A 35 1.39 -14.72 -17.53
C ASN A 35 0.58 -14.37 -18.79
N THR A 36 0.13 -13.11 -18.88
CA THR A 36 -0.68 -12.65 -20.03
C THR A 36 0.17 -12.27 -21.24
N THR A 37 1.36 -11.69 -21.02
CA THR A 37 2.17 -11.11 -22.11
C THR A 37 3.40 -11.92 -22.44
N HIS A 38 3.86 -12.77 -21.52
CA HIS A 38 5.15 -13.49 -21.58
C HIS A 38 6.36 -12.55 -21.87
N SER A 39 6.23 -11.27 -21.52
CA SER A 39 7.19 -10.22 -21.79
C SER A 39 7.77 -9.63 -20.50
N PRO A 40 9.08 -9.80 -20.24
CA PRO A 40 9.77 -9.13 -19.14
C PRO A 40 9.69 -7.59 -19.23
N PHE A 41 9.65 -7.04 -20.45
CA PHE A 41 9.51 -5.60 -20.67
C PHE A 41 8.18 -5.08 -20.15
N ASN A 42 7.06 -5.73 -20.48
CA ASN A 42 5.73 -5.36 -20.02
C ASN A 42 5.63 -5.47 -18.50
N THR A 43 6.23 -6.48 -17.91
CA THR A 43 6.30 -6.67 -16.45
C THR A 43 7.10 -5.55 -15.78
N GLY A 44 8.23 -5.15 -16.35
CA GLY A 44 9.01 -4.01 -15.88
C GLY A 44 8.27 -2.68 -16.00
N ALA A 45 7.47 -2.50 -17.07
CA ALA A 45 6.70 -1.28 -17.30
C ALA A 45 5.70 -0.98 -16.18
N VAL A 46 5.06 -2.00 -15.58
CA VAL A 46 4.18 -1.83 -14.41
C VAL A 46 4.95 -1.32 -13.20
N THR A 47 6.10 -1.92 -12.93
CA THR A 47 6.96 -1.47 -11.82
C THR A 47 7.40 -0.03 -12.02
N ILE A 48 7.80 0.33 -13.24
CA ILE A 48 8.16 1.71 -13.59
C ILE A 48 6.96 2.64 -13.43
N ALA A 49 5.77 2.26 -13.88
CA ALA A 49 4.57 3.07 -13.75
C ALA A 49 4.26 3.43 -12.28
N THR A 50 4.37 2.46 -11.36
CA THR A 50 4.18 2.70 -9.92
C THR A 50 5.26 3.60 -9.32
N LEU A 51 6.51 3.48 -9.75
CA LEU A 51 7.63 4.29 -9.26
C LEU A 51 7.57 5.73 -9.78
N LEU A 52 7.18 5.95 -11.03
CA LEU A 52 7.05 7.27 -11.64
C LEU A 52 6.09 8.18 -10.88
N VAL A 53 5.02 7.65 -10.32
CA VAL A 53 4.10 8.40 -9.45
C VAL A 53 4.87 9.08 -8.32
N GLY A 54 5.72 8.33 -7.62
CA GLY A 54 6.48 8.87 -6.50
C GLY A 54 7.53 9.92 -6.91
N MET A 55 8.15 9.73 -8.06
CA MET A 55 9.19 10.63 -8.54
C MET A 55 8.61 11.95 -9.11
N LEU A 56 7.56 11.85 -9.91
CA LEU A 56 7.00 13.01 -10.60
C LEU A 56 6.00 13.79 -9.73
N LEU A 57 5.16 13.08 -8.99
CA LEU A 57 4.05 13.68 -8.23
C LEU A 57 4.35 13.87 -6.75
N GLY A 58 5.45 13.34 -6.23
CA GLY A 58 5.78 13.38 -4.80
C GLY A 58 5.64 14.75 -4.15
N PRO A 59 6.23 15.84 -4.70
CA PRO A 59 6.09 17.20 -4.15
C PRO A 59 4.64 17.68 -4.12
N PHE A 60 3.86 17.44 -5.18
CA PHE A 60 2.44 17.82 -5.26
C PHE A 60 1.59 17.05 -4.26
N LEU A 61 1.88 15.76 -4.07
CA LEU A 61 1.19 14.93 -3.09
C LEU A 61 1.45 15.40 -1.66
N GLY A 62 2.65 15.91 -1.37
CA GLY A 62 2.97 16.52 -0.07
C GLY A 62 2.08 17.74 0.24
N ILE A 63 1.83 18.59 -0.75
CA ILE A 63 0.91 19.74 -0.64
C ILE A 63 -0.52 19.23 -0.42
N LEU A 64 -0.97 18.26 -1.20
CA LEU A 64 -2.31 17.66 -1.08
C LEU A 64 -2.57 17.11 0.32
N VAL A 65 -1.61 16.37 0.89
CA VAL A 65 -1.71 15.81 2.24
C VAL A 65 -1.83 16.92 3.29
N LYS A 66 -1.08 18.00 3.13
CA LYS A 66 -1.14 19.15 4.03
C LYS A 66 -2.50 19.86 3.97
N GLU A 67 -3.07 20.06 2.78
CA GLU A 67 -4.35 20.75 2.58
C GLU A 67 -5.55 19.93 3.03
N LYS A 68 -5.57 18.63 2.74
CA LYS A 68 -6.70 17.74 3.08
C LYS A 68 -6.68 17.23 4.50
N GLY A 69 -5.56 17.35 5.18
CA GLY A 69 -5.35 16.84 6.53
C GLY A 69 -4.87 15.37 6.56
N LEU A 70 -4.17 15.03 7.64
CA LEU A 70 -3.48 13.75 7.78
C LEU A 70 -4.44 12.56 7.82
N MET A 71 -5.51 12.64 8.62
CA MET A 71 -6.50 11.57 8.75
C MET A 71 -7.16 11.23 7.42
N TRP A 72 -7.62 12.25 6.69
CA TRP A 72 -8.23 12.06 5.38
C TRP A 72 -7.27 11.40 4.39
N SER A 73 -6.01 11.85 4.39
CA SER A 73 -4.95 11.33 3.52
C SER A 73 -4.46 9.93 3.90
N MET A 74 -4.84 9.42 5.08
CA MET A 74 -4.57 8.04 5.50
C MET A 74 -5.74 7.11 5.16
N VAL A 75 -6.98 7.53 5.38
CA VAL A 75 -8.16 6.67 5.25
C VAL A 75 -8.64 6.55 3.81
N VAL A 76 -8.76 7.68 3.10
CA VAL A 76 -9.34 7.69 1.75
C VAL A 76 -8.54 6.88 0.74
N PRO A 77 -7.19 6.99 0.67
CA PRO A 77 -6.42 6.18 -0.27
C PRO A 77 -6.56 4.68 -0.04
N GLU A 78 -6.69 4.23 1.20
CA GLU A 78 -6.88 2.80 1.50
C GLU A 78 -8.25 2.30 1.04
N ILE A 79 -9.31 3.03 1.36
CA ILE A 79 -10.66 2.68 0.92
C ILE A 79 -10.73 2.67 -0.62
N VAL A 80 -10.21 3.70 -1.27
CA VAL A 80 -10.20 3.79 -2.75
C VAL A 80 -9.40 2.65 -3.35
N SER A 81 -8.23 2.31 -2.81
CA SER A 81 -7.43 1.17 -3.28
C SER A 81 -8.16 -0.15 -3.10
N GLY A 82 -8.85 -0.36 -1.98
CA GLY A 82 -9.67 -1.55 -1.76
C GLY A 82 -10.77 -1.71 -2.82
N PHE A 83 -11.51 -0.64 -3.14
CA PHE A 83 -12.51 -0.66 -4.22
C PHE A 83 -11.89 -0.91 -5.59
N ILE A 84 -10.76 -0.28 -5.90
CA ILE A 84 -10.06 -0.48 -7.18
C ILE A 84 -9.63 -1.94 -7.33
N LEU A 85 -9.11 -2.57 -6.27
CA LEU A 85 -8.74 -3.98 -6.29
C LEU A 85 -9.93 -4.92 -6.46
N LEU A 86 -11.06 -4.63 -5.82
CA LEU A 86 -12.29 -5.41 -6.03
C LEU A 86 -12.82 -5.29 -7.46
N ILE A 87 -12.80 -4.10 -8.04
CA ILE A 87 -13.17 -3.89 -9.44
C ILE A 87 -12.22 -4.64 -10.38
N PHE A 88 -10.91 -4.64 -10.06
CA PHE A 88 -9.90 -5.33 -10.87
C PHE A 88 -10.17 -6.83 -11.03
N VAL A 89 -10.75 -7.47 -10.01
CA VAL A 89 -11.11 -8.90 -10.06
C VAL A 89 -12.05 -9.25 -11.22
N PHE A 90 -12.86 -8.28 -11.68
CA PHE A 90 -13.85 -8.46 -12.76
C PHE A 90 -13.33 -7.96 -14.11
N ILE A 91 -12.10 -7.47 -14.19
CA ILE A 91 -11.52 -6.88 -15.39
C ILE A 91 -10.49 -7.84 -15.99
N ASP A 92 -10.72 -8.22 -17.24
CA ASP A 92 -9.76 -9.02 -18.03
C ASP A 92 -9.23 -8.19 -19.21
N ASN A 93 -8.59 -7.05 -18.90
CA ASN A 93 -8.02 -6.16 -19.91
C ASN A 93 -6.64 -5.66 -19.49
N LEU A 94 -5.63 -6.00 -20.27
CA LEU A 94 -4.23 -5.68 -19.98
C LEU A 94 -3.98 -4.16 -19.83
N TYR A 95 -4.59 -3.33 -20.65
CA TYR A 95 -4.37 -1.87 -20.58
C TYR A 95 -4.92 -1.27 -19.27
N LEU A 96 -6.05 -1.80 -18.81
CA LEU A 96 -6.64 -1.37 -17.54
C LEU A 96 -5.78 -1.77 -16.35
N VAL A 97 -5.03 -2.87 -16.43
CA VAL A 97 -4.08 -3.26 -15.38
C VAL A 97 -3.01 -2.20 -15.15
N TYR A 98 -2.46 -1.62 -16.21
CA TYR A 98 -1.48 -0.53 -16.07
C TYR A 98 -2.07 0.71 -15.40
N ILE A 99 -3.30 1.08 -15.76
CA ILE A 99 -4.01 2.21 -15.16
C ILE A 99 -4.27 1.94 -13.68
N ILE A 100 -4.73 0.74 -13.35
CA ILE A 100 -5.01 0.33 -11.97
C ILE A 100 -3.73 0.30 -11.14
N ALA A 101 -2.65 -0.27 -11.66
CA ALA A 101 -1.36 -0.28 -10.98
C ALA A 101 -0.84 1.15 -10.72
N PHE A 102 -1.01 2.07 -11.68
CA PHE A 102 -0.69 3.49 -11.52
C PHE A 102 -1.54 4.13 -10.40
N LEU A 103 -2.86 3.92 -10.39
CA LEU A 103 -3.77 4.47 -9.38
C LEU A 103 -3.47 3.92 -7.97
N ILE A 104 -3.17 2.64 -7.86
CA ILE A 104 -2.75 2.02 -6.59
C ILE A 104 -1.40 2.60 -6.12
N GLY A 105 -0.45 2.76 -7.04
CA GLY A 105 0.84 3.42 -6.75
C GLY A 105 0.65 4.86 -6.27
N PHE A 106 -0.30 5.60 -6.87
CA PHE A 106 -0.67 6.95 -6.48
C PHE A 106 -1.23 7.00 -5.05
N ASN A 107 -2.21 6.15 -4.74
CA ASN A 107 -2.81 6.04 -3.41
C ASN A 107 -1.78 5.64 -2.34
N ASN A 108 -0.94 4.63 -2.63
CA ASN A 108 0.13 4.19 -1.73
C ASN A 108 1.14 5.31 -1.44
N LYS A 109 1.40 6.20 -2.40
CA LYS A 109 2.30 7.33 -2.21
C LYS A 109 1.70 8.38 -1.29
N ILE A 110 0.42 8.74 -1.47
CA ILE A 110 -0.31 9.64 -0.57
C ILE A 110 -0.27 9.10 0.86
N LEU A 111 -0.62 7.82 1.02
CA LEU A 111 -0.63 7.14 2.31
C LEU A 111 0.75 7.15 2.97
N GLY A 112 1.82 6.87 2.22
CA GLY A 112 3.19 6.91 2.72
C GLY A 112 3.61 8.29 3.22
N ILE A 113 3.27 9.37 2.48
CA ILE A 113 3.54 10.75 2.88
C ILE A 113 2.73 11.10 4.13
N ALA A 114 1.43 10.78 4.17
CA ALA A 114 0.56 11.06 5.30
C ALA A 114 1.06 10.37 6.59
N ARG A 115 1.43 9.09 6.51
CA ARG A 115 1.98 8.32 7.63
C ARG A 115 3.26 8.94 8.18
N LEU A 116 4.21 9.30 7.31
CA LEU A 116 5.45 9.96 7.72
C LEU A 116 5.21 11.32 8.38
N SER A 117 4.23 12.08 7.88
CA SER A 117 3.84 13.38 8.43
C SER A 117 3.11 13.27 9.77
N PHE A 118 2.55 12.10 10.10
CA PHE A 118 1.85 11.86 11.35
C PHE A 118 2.77 11.48 12.51
N ILE A 119 3.99 11.00 12.23
CA ILE A 119 4.96 10.54 13.25
C ILE A 119 5.25 11.59 14.35
N PRO A 120 5.50 12.88 14.03
CA PRO A 120 5.78 13.89 15.04
C PRO A 120 4.63 14.12 16.03
N ASN A 121 3.40 13.74 15.67
CA ASN A 121 2.23 13.85 16.56
C ASN A 121 2.14 12.70 17.57
N ILE A 122 2.93 11.63 17.37
CA ILE A 122 2.87 10.42 18.22
C ILE A 122 4.03 10.37 19.20
N THR A 123 5.21 10.83 18.81
CA THR A 123 6.42 10.67 19.62
C THR A 123 7.42 11.80 19.44
N ASN A 124 8.14 12.09 20.52
CA ASN A 124 9.26 13.04 20.52
C ASN A 124 10.58 12.39 20.08
N ASP A 125 10.71 11.05 20.20
CA ASP A 125 11.90 10.29 19.76
C ASP A 125 11.75 9.80 18.33
N LEU A 126 11.89 10.73 17.38
CA LEU A 126 11.73 10.48 15.95
C LEU A 126 12.74 9.45 15.41
N VAL A 127 13.95 9.38 15.98
CA VAL A 127 15.00 8.47 15.50
C VAL A 127 14.63 7.03 15.81
N LYS A 128 14.28 6.75 17.07
CA LYS A 128 13.87 5.42 17.53
C LYS A 128 12.60 4.95 16.82
N PHE A 129 11.62 5.83 16.68
CA PHE A 129 10.36 5.50 16.04
C PHE A 129 10.51 5.20 14.54
N ASN A 130 11.32 6.00 13.82
CA ASN A 130 11.64 5.73 12.41
C ASN A 130 12.42 4.41 12.23
N ALA A 131 13.32 4.06 13.14
CA ALA A 131 14.02 2.79 13.10
C ALA A 131 13.02 1.61 13.26
N LEU A 132 12.09 1.73 14.20
CA LEU A 132 11.03 0.74 14.42
C LEU A 132 10.13 0.59 13.17
N LEU A 133 9.67 1.70 12.60
CA LEU A 133 8.85 1.69 11.39
C LEU A 133 9.56 1.02 10.20
N ARG A 134 10.84 1.31 10.02
CA ARG A 134 11.65 0.65 8.96
C ARG A 134 11.75 -0.85 9.19
N SER A 135 11.94 -1.29 10.42
CA SER A 135 11.99 -2.71 10.77
C SER A 135 10.65 -3.39 10.48
N ILE A 136 9.54 -2.80 10.95
CA ILE A 136 8.19 -3.31 10.68
C ILE A 136 7.93 -3.40 9.18
N ASN A 137 8.30 -2.36 8.43
CA ASN A 137 8.13 -2.34 6.97
C ASN A 137 8.91 -3.48 6.29
N ARG A 138 10.14 -3.77 6.73
CA ARG A 138 10.93 -4.88 6.19
C ARG A 138 10.31 -6.24 6.51
N PHE A 139 9.83 -6.43 7.74
CA PHE A 139 9.10 -7.65 8.10
C PHE A 139 7.80 -7.79 7.30
N ALA A 140 7.05 -6.71 7.09
CA ALA A 140 5.84 -6.71 6.29
C ALA A 140 6.11 -7.09 4.81
N LEU A 141 7.20 -6.59 4.21
CA LEU A 141 7.63 -6.97 2.86
C LEU A 141 7.89 -8.48 2.75
N ILE A 142 8.63 -9.05 3.70
CA ILE A 142 8.93 -10.49 3.74
C ILE A 142 7.62 -11.29 3.91
N SER A 143 6.79 -10.90 4.87
CA SER A 143 5.51 -11.57 5.14
C SER A 143 4.55 -11.48 3.95
N GLY A 144 4.50 -10.34 3.26
CA GLY A 144 3.70 -10.15 2.05
C GLY A 144 4.14 -11.04 0.89
N SER A 145 5.46 -11.19 0.71
CA SER A 145 6.02 -12.09 -0.31
C SER A 145 5.71 -13.56 0.01
N LEU A 146 5.78 -13.98 1.28
CA LEU A 146 5.40 -15.32 1.71
C LEU A 146 3.89 -15.56 1.54
N LEU A 147 3.07 -14.60 1.93
CA LEU A 147 1.62 -14.66 1.76
C LEU A 147 1.26 -14.81 0.28
N PHE A 148 1.86 -14.02 -0.61
CA PHE A 148 1.70 -14.16 -2.05
C PHE A 148 2.07 -15.56 -2.52
N SER A 149 3.24 -16.08 -2.11
CA SER A 149 3.75 -17.40 -2.49
C SER A 149 2.80 -18.55 -2.10
N VAL A 150 2.08 -18.41 -0.99
CA VAL A 150 1.07 -19.39 -0.57
C VAL A 150 -0.21 -19.25 -1.38
N ILE A 151 -0.73 -18.02 -1.51
CA ILE A 151 -2.04 -17.75 -2.12
C ILE A 151 -2.02 -18.00 -3.63
N ILE A 152 -0.91 -17.71 -4.32
CA ILE A 152 -0.80 -17.90 -5.78
C ILE A 152 -1.06 -19.34 -6.22
N ASN A 153 -0.78 -20.32 -5.35
CA ASN A 153 -1.06 -21.74 -5.62
C ASN A 153 -2.55 -22.06 -5.71
N TYR A 154 -3.41 -21.22 -5.12
CA TYR A 154 -4.86 -21.37 -5.17
C TYR A 154 -5.48 -20.53 -6.28
N SER A 155 -5.25 -19.23 -6.26
CA SER A 155 -5.75 -18.31 -7.28
C SER A 155 -5.06 -16.95 -7.17
N LEU A 156 -4.68 -16.40 -8.32
CA LEU A 156 -4.16 -15.03 -8.40
C LEU A 156 -5.21 -14.00 -7.95
N THR A 157 -6.48 -14.23 -8.25
CA THR A 157 -7.61 -13.37 -7.86
C THR A 157 -7.74 -13.23 -6.35
N MET A 158 -7.48 -14.32 -5.60
CA MET A 158 -7.53 -14.29 -4.14
C MET A 158 -6.51 -13.34 -3.52
N VAL A 159 -5.37 -13.10 -4.16
CA VAL A 159 -4.38 -12.13 -3.69
C VAL A 159 -5.00 -10.72 -3.60
N PHE A 160 -5.71 -10.31 -4.64
CA PHE A 160 -6.33 -8.99 -4.72
C PHE A 160 -7.53 -8.85 -3.76
N VAL A 161 -8.33 -9.90 -3.61
CA VAL A 161 -9.46 -9.92 -2.67
C VAL A 161 -8.98 -9.83 -1.21
N ILE A 162 -7.94 -10.57 -0.85
CA ILE A 162 -7.38 -10.54 0.51
C ILE A 162 -6.78 -9.17 0.82
N ASP A 163 -6.05 -8.56 -0.11
CA ASP A 163 -5.52 -7.22 0.08
C ASP A 163 -6.65 -6.19 0.22
N ALA A 164 -7.69 -6.27 -0.63
CA ALA A 164 -8.86 -5.40 -0.50
C ALA A 164 -9.52 -5.51 0.89
N ILE A 165 -9.66 -6.72 1.43
CA ILE A 165 -10.21 -6.93 2.78
C ILE A 165 -9.29 -6.30 3.84
N ILE A 166 -7.97 -6.47 3.71
CA ILE A 166 -6.99 -5.85 4.61
C ILE A 166 -7.12 -4.33 4.61
N LEU A 167 -7.28 -3.72 3.44
CA LEU A 167 -7.41 -2.27 3.27
C LEU A 167 -8.73 -1.70 3.84
N PHE A 168 -9.79 -2.50 3.94
CA PHE A 168 -11.05 -2.10 4.58
C PHE A 168 -11.05 -2.23 6.11
N GLN A 169 -9.98 -2.75 6.72
CA GLN A 169 -9.92 -2.79 8.19
C GLN A 169 -9.81 -1.36 8.75
N PRO A 170 -10.68 -0.97 9.71
CA PRO A 170 -10.67 0.36 10.31
C PRO A 170 -9.49 0.50 11.27
N THR A 171 -8.30 0.67 10.73
CA THR A 171 -7.05 0.77 11.51
C THR A 171 -6.77 2.18 12.02
N TYR A 172 -7.65 3.15 11.72
CA TYR A 172 -7.42 4.57 11.98
C TYR A 172 -8.38 5.23 12.97
N PHE A 173 -9.11 4.46 13.77
CA PHE A 173 -9.79 5.04 14.95
C PHE A 173 -8.75 5.37 16.02
N ILE A 174 -7.97 6.42 15.74
CA ILE A 174 -7.13 7.09 16.71
C ILE A 174 -7.94 8.29 17.18
N ASP A 175 -8.63 8.10 18.33
CA ASP A 175 -9.23 9.18 19.09
C ASP A 175 -8.14 10.06 19.73
#